data_4e9e4f2f80cc2ea8b084046bc349bc90
#
_entry.id   4e9e4f2f80cc2ea8b084046bc349bc90
#
_cell.length_a   1.000
_cell.length_b   1.000
_cell.length_c   1.000
_cell.angle_alpha   90.00
_cell.angle_beta   90.00
_cell.angle_gamma   90.00
#
_symmetry.space_group_name_H-M   'P 1'
#
loop_
_entity.id
_entity.type
_entity.pdbx_description
1 polymer ?
#
loop_
_entity_poly.entity_id
_entity_poly.type
_entity_poly.pdbx_seq_one_letter_code
_entity_poly.pdbx_strand_id
1 'polypeptide(L)'
;QAVEAGVGGIMYLVDSPGGKVSGMNGAAELISSLEIPTLTYTESTMASAALFLGIQSDHVLAGDFAEVGSVGVVATVMDYSEALKKDGIKAKRFRSGDLKQAGHPYFKMTDKEDRYMQEQVMLYAEKFYNIVSEGRGIPRPLLESLDITSGRTFIGGQAQSVGLIDGITNFDAAFVKIAGLAQKNIDSRNTNPVTYGKF
;
A
#
# COMPACT_ATOMS: atom_id res chain seq x y z
N GLN A 1 5.87 11.49 -18.33
CA GLN A 1 4.88 12.39 -19.00
C GLN A 1 4.58 13.63 -18.16
N ALA A 2 4.02 13.53 -16.93
CA ALA A 2 3.69 14.72 -16.11
C ALA A 2 4.93 15.57 -15.78
N VAL A 3 6.03 14.95 -15.38
CA VAL A 3 7.31 15.62 -15.08
C VAL A 3 7.90 16.25 -16.34
N GLU A 4 7.87 15.55 -17.46
CA GLU A 4 8.29 16.05 -18.78
C GLU A 4 7.43 17.24 -19.26
N ALA A 5 6.15 17.26 -18.85
CA ALA A 5 5.25 18.39 -19.11
C ALA A 5 5.51 19.62 -18.22
N GLY A 6 6.51 19.57 -17.34
CA GLY A 6 6.94 20.69 -16.51
C GLY A 6 6.09 20.96 -15.26
N VAL A 7 5.29 19.97 -14.78
CA VAL A 7 4.55 20.15 -13.54
C VAL A 7 5.51 20.32 -12.36
N GLY A 8 5.16 21.20 -11.41
CA GLY A 8 5.99 21.52 -10.24
C GLY A 8 5.82 20.57 -9.07
N GLY A 9 4.71 19.80 -9.02
CA GLY A 9 4.41 18.84 -7.96
C GLY A 9 3.21 17.97 -8.30
N ILE A 10 2.98 16.89 -7.57
CA ILE A 10 1.87 15.95 -7.78
C ILE A 10 1.10 15.74 -6.47
N MET A 11 -0.22 15.79 -6.55
CA MET A 11 -1.12 15.38 -5.47
C MET A 11 -1.85 14.10 -5.89
N TYR A 12 -1.72 13.07 -5.05
CA TYR A 12 -2.49 11.84 -5.18
C TYR A 12 -3.70 11.91 -4.28
N LEU A 13 -4.89 11.85 -4.88
CA LEU A 13 -6.15 11.69 -4.16
C LEU A 13 -6.45 10.21 -4.04
N VAL A 14 -6.59 9.72 -2.81
CA VAL A 14 -6.76 8.30 -2.54
C VAL A 14 -8.09 8.07 -1.82
N ASP A 15 -8.92 7.21 -2.40
CA ASP A 15 -10.09 6.60 -1.77
C ASP A 15 -10.12 5.14 -2.17
N SER A 16 -9.51 4.27 -1.34
CA SER A 16 -9.31 2.88 -1.71
C SER A 16 -9.08 1.99 -0.48
N PRO A 17 -9.75 0.83 -0.39
CA PRO A 17 -9.49 -0.17 0.64
C PRO A 17 -8.21 -0.98 0.41
N GLY A 18 -7.52 -0.75 -0.72
CA GLY A 18 -6.36 -1.52 -1.13
C GLY A 18 -6.61 -2.39 -2.35
N GLY A 19 -5.91 -3.52 -2.45
CA GLY A 19 -6.02 -4.38 -3.62
C GLY A 19 -4.96 -5.47 -3.68
N LYS A 20 -4.61 -5.88 -4.90
CA LYS A 20 -3.67 -6.97 -5.16
C LYS A 20 -2.23 -6.54 -4.92
N VAL A 21 -1.42 -7.46 -4.38
CA VAL A 21 0.02 -7.25 -4.14
C VAL A 21 0.82 -7.11 -5.45
N SER A 22 0.33 -7.74 -6.53
CA SER A 22 1.02 -7.75 -7.82
C SER A 22 1.16 -6.34 -8.41
N GLY A 23 2.38 -5.94 -8.74
CA GLY A 23 2.68 -4.63 -9.34
C GLY A 23 2.92 -3.49 -8.34
N MET A 24 2.68 -3.69 -7.06
CA MET A 24 2.82 -2.64 -6.03
C MET A 24 4.23 -2.06 -5.95
N ASN A 25 5.27 -2.91 -5.99
CA ASN A 25 6.65 -2.43 -5.89
C ASN A 25 7.02 -1.46 -7.01
N GLY A 26 6.69 -1.80 -8.26
CA GLY A 26 7.00 -0.91 -9.40
C GLY A 26 6.27 0.44 -9.30
N ALA A 27 5.03 0.45 -8.79
CA ALA A 27 4.30 1.69 -8.56
C ALA A 27 4.90 2.51 -7.40
N ALA A 28 5.31 1.85 -6.31
CA ALA A 28 5.97 2.47 -5.16
C ALA A 28 7.31 3.10 -5.57
N GLU A 29 8.16 2.36 -6.28
CA GLU A 29 9.43 2.84 -6.81
C GLU A 29 9.24 4.05 -7.75
N LEU A 30 8.21 4.02 -8.59
CA LEU A 30 7.88 5.16 -9.46
C LEU A 30 7.52 6.40 -8.65
N ILE A 31 6.70 6.29 -7.61
CA ILE A 31 6.29 7.43 -6.77
C ILE A 31 7.50 7.98 -6.01
N SER A 32 8.26 7.11 -5.35
CA SER A 32 9.42 7.51 -4.54
C SER A 32 10.60 8.04 -5.35
N SER A 33 10.70 7.72 -6.65
CA SER A 33 11.74 8.21 -7.55
C SER A 33 11.46 9.58 -8.16
N LEU A 34 10.30 10.17 -7.89
CA LEU A 34 9.97 11.48 -8.45
C LEU A 34 10.80 12.59 -7.80
N GLU A 35 11.47 13.39 -8.61
CA GLU A 35 12.28 14.53 -8.16
C GLU A 35 11.46 15.82 -8.00
N ILE A 36 10.14 15.71 -7.91
CA ILE A 36 9.21 16.82 -7.68
C ILE A 36 8.40 16.55 -6.42
N PRO A 37 7.98 17.60 -5.68
CA PRO A 37 7.14 17.42 -4.51
C PRO A 37 5.91 16.56 -4.77
N THR A 38 5.69 15.61 -3.87
CA THR A 38 4.54 14.71 -3.91
C THR A 38 3.75 14.79 -2.61
N LEU A 39 2.43 14.72 -2.70
CA LEU A 39 1.54 14.71 -1.56
C LEU A 39 0.42 13.70 -1.80
N THR A 40 0.23 12.79 -0.86
CA THR A 40 -0.95 11.92 -0.83
C THR A 40 -1.96 12.46 0.15
N TYR A 41 -3.22 12.53 -0.27
CA TYR A 41 -4.35 12.94 0.55
C TYR A 41 -5.52 11.97 0.42
N THR A 42 -6.16 11.66 1.54
CA THR A 42 -7.42 10.91 1.58
C THR A 42 -8.44 11.65 2.43
N GLU A 43 -9.66 11.75 1.95
CA GLU A 43 -10.82 12.22 2.73
C GLU A 43 -11.60 11.06 3.33
N SER A 44 -11.46 9.85 2.77
CA SER A 44 -12.27 8.69 3.07
C SER A 44 -11.39 7.51 3.52
N THR A 45 -10.83 6.74 2.59
CA THR A 45 -10.10 5.51 2.90
C THR A 45 -8.77 5.45 2.19
N MET A 46 -7.71 5.18 2.94
CA MET A 46 -6.38 4.82 2.43
C MET A 46 -5.87 3.61 3.19
N ALA A 47 -6.26 2.43 2.73
CA ALA A 47 -6.01 1.19 3.44
C ALA A 47 -5.20 0.18 2.62
N SER A 48 -4.43 -0.70 3.31
CA SER A 48 -3.70 -1.81 2.70
C SER A 48 -2.81 -1.34 1.52
N ALA A 49 -2.97 -1.88 0.32
CA ALA A 49 -2.19 -1.51 -0.87
C ALA A 49 -2.26 0.01 -1.19
N ALA A 50 -3.35 0.68 -0.84
CA ALA A 50 -3.48 2.13 -1.04
C ALA A 50 -2.55 2.90 -0.08
N LEU A 51 -2.46 2.49 1.18
CA LEU A 51 -1.50 3.04 2.14
C LEU A 51 -0.06 2.74 1.71
N PHE A 52 0.23 1.51 1.27
CA PHE A 52 1.55 1.12 0.76
C PHE A 52 2.08 2.08 -0.32
N LEU A 53 1.20 2.51 -1.23
CA LEU A 53 1.54 3.47 -2.29
C LEU A 53 1.56 4.91 -1.75
N GLY A 54 0.59 5.28 -0.93
CA GLY A 54 0.45 6.63 -0.41
C GLY A 54 1.63 7.11 0.42
N ILE A 55 2.22 6.22 1.22
CA ILE A 55 3.39 6.54 2.05
C ILE A 55 4.70 6.71 1.26
N GLN A 56 4.70 6.50 -0.05
CA GLN A 56 5.84 6.79 -0.91
C GLN A 56 5.93 8.29 -1.28
N SER A 57 4.89 9.06 -0.99
CA SER A 57 4.89 10.52 -1.19
C SER A 57 5.66 11.25 -0.08
N ASP A 58 6.20 12.44 -0.40
CA ASP A 58 6.90 13.28 0.58
C ASP A 58 5.99 13.73 1.74
N HIS A 59 4.69 13.85 1.46
CA HIS A 59 3.68 14.20 2.46
C HIS A 59 2.47 13.28 2.36
N VAL A 60 1.98 12.84 3.52
CA VAL A 60 0.78 12.00 3.67
C VAL A 60 -0.19 12.68 4.61
N LEU A 61 -1.32 13.13 4.08
CA LEU A 61 -2.34 13.87 4.82
C LEU A 61 -3.69 13.17 4.71
N ALA A 62 -4.55 13.35 5.70
CA ALA A 62 -5.88 12.77 5.70
C ALA A 62 -6.93 13.72 6.30
N GLY A 63 -8.19 13.51 5.94
CA GLY A 63 -9.33 14.09 6.62
C GLY A 63 -9.50 13.54 8.04
N ASP A 64 -10.21 14.27 8.89
CA ASP A 64 -10.39 13.91 10.31
C ASP A 64 -11.10 12.57 10.52
N PHE A 65 -12.01 12.21 9.62
CA PHE A 65 -12.74 10.94 9.63
C PHE A 65 -12.19 9.88 8.67
N ALA A 66 -11.08 10.16 8.01
CA ALA A 66 -10.49 9.22 7.07
C ALA A 66 -9.94 7.98 7.78
N GLU A 67 -10.18 6.82 7.19
CA GLU A 67 -9.65 5.53 7.64
C GLU A 67 -8.31 5.24 6.98
N VAL A 68 -7.25 5.09 7.79
CA VAL A 68 -5.89 4.82 7.31
C VAL A 68 -5.34 3.60 8.01
N GLY A 69 -4.70 2.68 7.27
CA GLY A 69 -4.10 1.50 7.92
C GLY A 69 -4.30 0.22 7.13
N SER A 70 -4.85 -0.81 7.79
CA SER A 70 -4.98 -2.17 7.23
C SER A 70 -3.63 -2.70 6.71
N VAL A 71 -2.59 -2.52 7.54
CA VAL A 71 -1.23 -2.97 7.23
C VAL A 71 -1.13 -4.46 7.46
N GLY A 72 -1.24 -5.22 6.38
CA GLY A 72 -1.25 -6.68 6.43
C GLY A 72 -1.61 -7.30 5.08
N VAL A 73 -1.57 -8.62 5.05
CA VAL A 73 -1.89 -9.42 3.87
C VAL A 73 -2.85 -10.53 4.26
N VAL A 74 -3.85 -10.76 3.43
CA VAL A 74 -4.81 -11.84 3.61
C VAL A 74 -4.87 -12.70 2.35
N ALA A 75 -5.00 -14.01 2.54
CA ALA A 75 -5.39 -14.95 1.50
C ALA A 75 -6.63 -15.72 1.97
N THR A 76 -7.68 -15.69 1.16
CA THR A 76 -8.91 -16.43 1.47
C THR A 76 -9.01 -17.64 0.56
N VAL A 77 -9.19 -18.82 1.15
CA VAL A 77 -9.40 -20.07 0.45
C VAL A 77 -10.82 -20.57 0.74
N MET A 78 -11.56 -20.92 -0.31
CA MET A 78 -12.89 -21.52 -0.18
C MET A 78 -12.76 -23.02 -0.37
N ASP A 79 -13.36 -23.80 0.52
CA ASP A 79 -13.41 -25.28 0.43
C ASP A 79 -14.82 -25.74 0.07
N TYR A 80 -14.99 -26.19 -1.16
CA TYR A 80 -16.25 -26.77 -1.67
C TYR A 80 -16.23 -28.29 -1.71
N SER A 81 -15.23 -28.95 -1.14
CA SER A 81 -15.07 -30.41 -1.25
C SER A 81 -16.29 -31.20 -0.71
N GLU A 82 -16.85 -30.77 0.41
CA GLU A 82 -18.03 -31.42 0.99
C GLU A 82 -19.33 -31.10 0.21
N ALA A 83 -19.45 -29.91 -0.37
CA ALA A 83 -20.59 -29.58 -1.24
C ALA A 83 -20.59 -30.44 -2.50
N LEU A 84 -19.47 -30.55 -3.18
CA LEU A 84 -19.30 -31.42 -4.35
C LEU A 84 -19.63 -32.88 -4.04
N LYS A 85 -19.19 -33.35 -2.87
CA LYS A 85 -19.50 -34.72 -2.42
C LYS A 85 -21.02 -34.97 -2.24
N LYS A 86 -21.74 -33.98 -1.66
CA LYS A 86 -23.21 -34.03 -1.51
C LYS A 86 -23.91 -34.07 -2.85
N ASP A 87 -23.39 -33.34 -3.85
CA ASP A 87 -23.91 -33.29 -5.21
C ASP A 87 -23.48 -34.52 -6.07
N GLY A 88 -22.80 -35.50 -5.48
CA GLY A 88 -22.31 -36.68 -6.17
C GLY A 88 -21.15 -36.46 -7.12
N ILE A 89 -20.54 -35.29 -7.07
CA ILE A 89 -19.42 -34.90 -7.94
C ILE A 89 -18.09 -35.36 -7.31
N LYS A 90 -17.29 -36.11 -8.07
CA LYS A 90 -15.99 -36.64 -7.67
C LYS A 90 -14.88 -35.89 -8.41
N ALA A 91 -14.22 -34.97 -7.74
CA ALA A 91 -13.03 -34.32 -8.27
C ALA A 91 -11.79 -35.22 -8.13
N LYS A 92 -10.93 -35.24 -9.15
CA LYS A 92 -9.62 -35.91 -9.10
C LYS A 92 -8.54 -34.88 -9.39
N ARG A 93 -7.45 -34.92 -8.62
CA ARG A 93 -6.31 -34.01 -8.78
C ARG A 93 -5.05 -34.82 -9.12
N PHE A 94 -4.41 -34.46 -10.22
CA PHE A 94 -3.11 -34.97 -10.62
C PHE A 94 -2.12 -33.81 -10.56
N ARG A 95 -1.05 -33.95 -9.80
CA ARG A 95 -0.09 -32.87 -9.54
C ARG A 95 1.34 -33.38 -9.51
N SER A 96 2.28 -32.57 -9.99
CA SER A 96 3.71 -32.88 -10.00
C SER A 96 4.39 -32.70 -8.64
N GLY A 97 3.73 -32.05 -7.68
CA GLY A 97 4.25 -31.82 -6.35
C GLY A 97 3.14 -31.46 -5.35
N ASP A 98 3.36 -31.71 -4.07
CA ASP A 98 2.35 -31.61 -3.01
C ASP A 98 1.70 -30.23 -2.89
N LEU A 99 2.47 -29.18 -3.14
CA LEU A 99 2.00 -27.78 -3.03
C LEU A 99 1.45 -27.21 -4.35
N LYS A 100 1.54 -28.00 -5.47
CA LYS A 100 0.93 -27.57 -6.71
C LYS A 100 -0.58 -27.54 -6.59
N GLN A 101 -1.18 -26.38 -6.73
CA GLN A 101 -2.60 -26.07 -6.48
C GLN A 101 -2.99 -26.13 -4.97
N ALA A 102 -2.10 -25.80 -4.05
CA ALA A 102 -2.50 -25.53 -2.68
C ALA A 102 -3.63 -24.47 -2.66
N GLY A 103 -4.65 -24.66 -1.84
CA GLY A 103 -5.80 -23.77 -1.78
C GLY A 103 -6.81 -23.93 -2.92
N HIS A 104 -6.73 -24.99 -3.74
CA HIS A 104 -7.74 -25.23 -4.79
C HIS A 104 -9.10 -25.59 -4.17
N PRO A 105 -10.20 -24.90 -4.55
CA PRO A 105 -11.48 -24.96 -3.83
C PRO A 105 -12.19 -26.32 -3.83
N TYR A 106 -11.80 -27.26 -4.70
CA TYR A 106 -12.45 -28.57 -4.80
C TYR A 106 -11.81 -29.64 -3.90
N PHE A 107 -10.76 -29.30 -3.18
CA PHE A 107 -10.04 -30.24 -2.33
C PHE A 107 -9.80 -29.64 -0.95
N LYS A 108 -10.09 -30.41 0.08
CA LYS A 108 -9.72 -30.04 1.43
C LYS A 108 -8.20 -29.84 1.53
N MET A 109 -7.79 -28.74 2.12
CA MET A 109 -6.38 -28.48 2.34
C MET A 109 -5.79 -29.47 3.34
N THR A 110 -4.54 -29.84 3.11
CA THR A 110 -3.72 -30.59 4.04
C THR A 110 -2.98 -29.65 4.98
N ASP A 111 -2.55 -30.13 6.16
CA ASP A 111 -1.73 -29.33 7.10
C ASP A 111 -0.46 -28.76 6.45
N LYS A 112 0.07 -29.43 5.43
CA LYS A 112 1.25 -28.96 4.67
C LYS A 112 0.88 -27.79 3.76
N GLU A 113 -0.29 -27.85 3.09
CA GLU A 113 -0.81 -26.77 2.26
C GLU A 113 -1.21 -25.58 3.13
N ASP A 114 -1.82 -25.78 4.30
CA ASP A 114 -2.16 -24.73 5.27
C ASP A 114 -0.91 -23.99 5.74
N ARG A 115 0.12 -24.69 6.20
CA ARG A 115 1.39 -24.06 6.60
C ARG A 115 2.03 -23.28 5.47
N TYR A 116 2.07 -23.84 4.28
CA TYR A 116 2.63 -23.17 3.12
C TYR A 116 1.88 -21.85 2.81
N MET A 117 0.55 -21.87 2.83
CA MET A 117 -0.25 -20.65 2.57
C MET A 117 0.00 -19.60 3.65
N GLN A 118 0.07 -20.00 4.93
CA GLN A 118 0.39 -19.09 6.03
C GLN A 118 1.80 -18.49 5.89
N GLU A 119 2.79 -19.30 5.52
CA GLU A 119 4.16 -18.82 5.25
C GLU A 119 4.18 -17.79 4.11
N GLN A 120 3.44 -18.03 3.01
CA GLN A 120 3.35 -17.07 1.91
C GLN A 120 2.72 -15.74 2.36
N VAL A 121 1.63 -15.79 3.12
CA VAL A 121 0.99 -14.59 3.68
C VAL A 121 1.98 -13.79 4.53
N MET A 122 2.73 -14.47 5.42
CA MET A 122 3.72 -13.81 6.28
C MET A 122 4.89 -13.21 5.49
N LEU A 123 5.37 -13.88 4.45
CA LEU A 123 6.44 -13.34 3.59
C LEU A 123 6.02 -12.03 2.90
N TYR A 124 4.77 -11.92 2.44
CA TYR A 124 4.26 -10.67 1.89
C TYR A 124 4.00 -9.62 2.97
N ALA A 125 3.48 -10.02 4.12
CA ALA A 125 3.24 -9.13 5.25
C ALA A 125 4.54 -8.48 5.74
N GLU A 126 5.62 -9.25 5.89
CA GLU A 126 6.93 -8.74 6.30
C GLU A 126 7.48 -7.68 5.33
N LYS A 127 7.30 -7.87 4.03
CA LYS A 127 7.67 -6.84 3.04
C LYS A 127 6.87 -5.55 3.24
N PHE A 128 5.57 -5.66 3.49
CA PHE A 128 4.72 -4.50 3.74
C PHE A 128 5.14 -3.80 5.04
N TYR A 129 5.37 -4.55 6.13
CA TYR A 129 5.83 -3.98 7.39
C TYR A 129 7.14 -3.21 7.26
N ASN A 130 8.10 -3.73 6.49
CA ASN A 130 9.36 -3.05 6.24
C ASN A 130 9.15 -1.73 5.48
N ILE A 131 8.31 -1.73 4.47
CA ILE A 131 8.01 -0.52 3.70
C ILE A 131 7.30 0.54 4.56
N VAL A 132 6.37 0.13 5.43
CA VAL A 132 5.76 1.08 6.38
C VAL A 132 6.79 1.60 7.38
N SER A 133 7.65 0.72 7.91
CA SER A 133 8.74 1.10 8.82
C SER A 133 9.67 2.13 8.19
N GLU A 134 10.13 1.88 6.97
CA GLU A 134 11.06 2.76 6.25
C GLU A 134 10.38 4.05 5.81
N GLY A 135 9.23 3.94 5.14
CA GLY A 135 8.52 5.09 4.58
C GLY A 135 7.94 6.04 5.64
N ARG A 136 7.66 5.54 6.85
CA ARG A 136 7.15 6.36 7.96
C ARG A 136 8.17 6.61 9.07
N GLY A 137 9.36 6.03 8.98
CA GLY A 137 10.38 6.16 10.02
C GLY A 137 9.97 5.52 11.36
N ILE A 138 9.07 4.53 11.35
CA ILE A 138 8.59 3.85 12.54
C ILE A 138 9.38 2.55 12.74
N PRO A 139 10.17 2.39 13.81
CA PRO A 139 10.91 1.16 14.06
C PRO A 139 10.02 -0.09 14.09
N ARG A 140 10.48 -1.19 13.51
CA ARG A 140 9.70 -2.45 13.41
C ARG A 140 9.04 -2.89 14.74
N PRO A 141 9.72 -2.92 15.88
CA PRO A 141 9.10 -3.29 17.16
C PRO A 141 7.95 -2.35 17.55
N LEU A 142 8.01 -1.08 17.11
CA LEU A 142 6.99 -0.09 17.42
C LEU A 142 5.74 -0.30 16.57
N LEU A 143 5.85 -0.81 15.33
CA LEU A 143 4.69 -1.18 14.52
C LEU A 143 3.80 -2.21 15.23
N GLU A 144 4.39 -3.18 15.91
CA GLU A 144 3.66 -4.20 16.66
C GLU A 144 3.05 -3.61 17.95
N SER A 145 3.82 -2.84 18.72
CA SER A 145 3.34 -2.25 19.98
C SER A 145 2.24 -1.20 19.78
N LEU A 146 2.19 -0.55 18.62
CA LEU A 146 1.14 0.38 18.20
C LEU A 146 -0.03 -0.32 17.49
N ASP A 147 -0.01 -1.64 17.44
CA ASP A 147 -1.06 -2.46 16.81
C ASP A 147 -1.25 -2.19 15.30
N ILE A 148 -0.22 -1.66 14.64
CA ILE A 148 -0.25 -1.35 13.19
C ILE A 148 -0.26 -2.63 12.37
N THR A 149 0.48 -3.65 12.79
CA THR A 149 0.62 -4.94 12.09
C THR A 149 -0.57 -5.87 12.26
N SER A 150 -1.57 -5.51 13.06
CA SER A 150 -2.78 -6.31 13.26
C SER A 150 -3.74 -6.28 12.07
N GLY A 151 -3.51 -5.38 11.11
CA GLY A 151 -4.40 -5.17 9.98
C GLY A 151 -5.59 -4.25 10.25
N ARG A 152 -5.61 -3.58 11.42
CA ARG A 152 -6.65 -2.59 11.74
C ARG A 152 -6.48 -1.29 10.96
N THR A 153 -7.56 -0.50 10.89
CA THR A 153 -7.53 0.90 10.46
C THR A 153 -7.51 1.84 11.67
N PHE A 154 -7.04 3.05 11.45
CA PHE A 154 -6.96 4.15 12.40
C PHE A 154 -7.69 5.35 11.79
N ILE A 155 -8.53 6.04 12.58
CA ILE A 155 -9.26 7.21 12.11
C ILE A 155 -8.41 8.47 12.37
N GLY A 156 -8.29 9.33 11.40
CA GLY A 156 -7.73 10.68 11.47
C GLY A 156 -6.64 10.88 12.53
N GLY A 157 -7.00 11.43 13.69
CA GLY A 157 -6.06 11.69 14.76
C GLY A 157 -5.34 10.48 15.33
N GLN A 158 -5.95 9.28 15.28
CA GLN A 158 -5.26 8.04 15.66
C GLN A 158 -4.18 7.69 14.64
N ALA A 159 -4.48 7.81 13.34
CA ALA A 159 -3.50 7.56 12.28
C ALA A 159 -2.29 8.49 12.38
N GLN A 160 -2.53 9.76 12.73
CA GLN A 160 -1.46 10.72 12.99
C GLN A 160 -0.65 10.36 14.25
N SER A 161 -1.32 10.00 15.35
CA SER A 161 -0.65 9.68 16.62
C SER A 161 0.26 8.45 16.53
N VAL A 162 -0.09 7.47 15.69
CA VAL A 162 0.76 6.30 15.42
C VAL A 162 1.77 6.52 14.29
N GLY A 163 1.80 7.71 13.67
CA GLY A 163 2.78 8.08 12.66
C GLY A 163 2.46 7.63 11.23
N LEU A 164 1.29 7.09 10.96
CA LEU A 164 0.92 6.64 9.60
C LEU A 164 0.66 7.79 8.63
N ILE A 165 0.30 8.96 9.14
CA ILE A 165 0.14 10.20 8.37
C ILE A 165 0.87 11.36 9.05
N ASP A 166 1.17 12.41 8.29
CA ASP A 166 1.88 13.59 8.80
C ASP A 166 0.94 14.58 9.48
N GLY A 167 -0.33 14.57 9.10
CA GLY A 167 -1.31 15.51 9.68
C GLY A 167 -2.72 15.32 9.18
N ILE A 168 -3.65 15.97 9.91
CA ILE A 168 -5.04 16.06 9.56
C ILE A 168 -5.29 17.40 8.88
N THR A 169 -6.05 17.38 7.79
CA THR A 169 -6.40 18.57 7.04
C THR A 169 -7.66 18.32 6.20
N ASN A 170 -8.12 19.34 5.49
CA ASN A 170 -9.12 19.21 4.43
C ASN A 170 -8.45 19.27 3.06
N PHE A 171 -9.21 18.95 2.01
CA PHE A 171 -8.74 18.94 0.64
C PHE A 171 -8.13 20.27 0.21
N ASP A 172 -8.80 21.40 0.51
CA ASP A 172 -8.34 22.73 0.05
C ASP A 172 -6.99 23.09 0.67
N ALA A 173 -6.79 22.82 1.95
CA ALA A 173 -5.54 23.08 2.62
C ALA A 173 -4.41 22.13 2.14
N ALA A 174 -4.72 20.86 1.86
CA ALA A 174 -3.78 19.93 1.23
C ALA A 174 -3.37 20.41 -0.16
N PHE A 175 -4.34 20.88 -0.96
CA PHE A 175 -4.07 21.43 -2.28
C PHE A 175 -3.23 22.69 -2.23
N VAL A 176 -3.52 23.64 -1.33
CA VAL A 176 -2.71 24.85 -1.13
C VAL A 176 -1.28 24.47 -0.72
N LYS A 177 -1.10 23.46 0.13
CA LYS A 177 0.23 22.99 0.54
C LYS A 177 1.03 22.50 -0.66
N ILE A 178 0.49 21.59 -1.48
CA ILE A 178 1.23 21.07 -2.63
C ILE A 178 1.46 22.14 -3.70
N ALA A 179 0.49 23.02 -3.93
CA ALA A 179 0.66 24.15 -4.87
C ALA A 179 1.82 25.07 -4.45
N GLY A 180 1.95 25.36 -3.17
CA GLY A 180 3.07 26.13 -2.64
C GLY A 180 4.43 25.43 -2.79
N LEU A 181 4.47 24.11 -2.59
CA LEU A 181 5.68 23.32 -2.82
C LEU A 181 6.03 23.26 -4.32
N ALA A 182 5.04 23.05 -5.16
CA ALA A 182 5.20 23.04 -6.61
C ALA A 182 5.76 24.35 -7.15
N GLN A 183 5.25 25.50 -6.68
CA GLN A 183 5.75 26.83 -7.07
C GLN A 183 7.23 27.01 -6.67
N LYS A 184 7.59 26.66 -5.44
CA LYS A 184 9.00 26.73 -4.97
C LYS A 184 9.93 25.87 -5.83
N ASN A 185 9.47 24.68 -6.21
CA ASN A 185 10.25 23.79 -7.09
C ASN A 185 10.45 24.40 -8.48
N ILE A 186 9.41 24.98 -9.08
CA ILE A 186 9.50 25.68 -10.37
C ILE A 186 10.47 26.86 -10.27
N ASP A 187 10.36 27.69 -9.24
CA ASP A 187 11.23 28.85 -9.04
C ASP A 187 12.70 28.43 -8.88
N SER A 188 12.96 27.34 -8.15
CA SER A 188 14.33 26.81 -7.97
C SER A 188 14.94 26.29 -9.27
N ARG A 189 14.15 25.68 -10.14
CA ARG A 189 14.60 25.22 -11.48
C ARG A 189 14.90 26.41 -12.40
N ASN A 190 14.13 27.47 -12.32
CA ASN A 190 14.33 28.68 -13.12
C ASN A 190 15.58 29.46 -12.68
N THR A 191 15.94 29.43 -11.39
CA THR A 191 17.13 30.09 -10.85
C THR A 191 18.43 29.29 -11.04
N ASN A 192 18.32 27.95 -11.15
CA ASN A 192 19.41 27.02 -11.44
C ASN A 192 19.07 26.13 -12.66
N PRO A 193 19.11 26.67 -13.87
CA PRO A 193 18.82 25.85 -15.05
C PRO A 193 19.91 24.77 -15.18
N VAL A 194 19.48 23.48 -15.07
CA VAL A 194 20.35 22.35 -15.38
C VAL A 194 20.75 22.48 -16.85
N THR A 195 21.98 22.85 -17.12
CA THR A 195 22.56 22.82 -18.46
C THR A 195 22.71 21.37 -18.88
N TYR A 196 21.74 20.83 -19.62
CA TYR A 196 21.92 19.58 -20.33
C TYR A 196 23.03 19.79 -21.35
N GLY A 197 24.20 19.18 -21.10
CA GLY A 197 25.27 19.13 -22.07
C GLY A 197 24.74 18.55 -23.38
N LYS A 198 24.86 19.29 -24.45
CA LYS A 198 24.58 18.77 -25.80
C LYS A 198 25.56 17.63 -26.06
N PHE A 199 25.02 16.41 -26.18
CA PHE A 199 25.73 15.28 -26.78
C PHE A 199 25.61 15.31 -28.28
#